data_68817e86b1c50f51f9219bb46cda639a
#
_entry.id   68817e86b1c50f51f9219bb46cda639a
#
_cell.length_a   1.000
_cell.length_b   1.000
_cell.length_c   1.000
_cell.angle_alpha   90.00
_cell.angle_beta   90.00
_cell.angle_gamma   90.00
#
_symmetry.space_group_name_H-M   'P 1'
#
loop_
_entity.id
_entity.type
_entity.pdbx_description
1 polymer ?
#
loop_
_entity_poly.entity_id
_entity_poly.type
_entity_poly.pdbx_seq_one_letter_code
_entity_poly.pdbx_strand_id
1 'polypeptide(L)'
;MRLTDLIWIVDLSPLSYIAGTLIGNPTIRVFDGPQSFGARKVVPSSQALAAHGVEPIPLSSKEHLGILNGTAFSASVAALALNDAVHLTLLAQVATAMGTEAMLGSKGSFDPFIHNTARPHPGQVEVAANILDLLNGSRLATGEEEECHIDEDAGELRQDRYPLRTSAQFLGPQVEDILSALDVVTLECNCSTYHVALSLLLGMTDDDDLRCYNQNSY
;
A
#
# COMPACT_ATOMS: atom_id res chain seq x y z
N MET A 1 -0.16 -15.58 -9.86
CA MET A 1 1.18 -14.97 -9.94
C MET A 1 1.62 -14.77 -8.51
N ARG A 2 2.62 -15.50 -8.03
CA ARG A 2 3.07 -15.38 -6.63
C ARG A 2 3.95 -14.15 -6.50
N LEU A 3 3.91 -13.49 -5.34
CA LEU A 3 4.79 -12.34 -5.04
C LEU A 3 6.28 -12.69 -5.28
N THR A 4 6.63 -13.97 -5.10
CA THR A 4 7.96 -14.52 -5.36
C THR A 4 8.38 -14.47 -6.83
N ASP A 5 7.43 -14.38 -7.76
CA ASP A 5 7.72 -14.32 -9.20
C ASP A 5 8.07 -12.89 -9.64
N LEU A 6 7.73 -11.89 -8.82
CA LEU A 6 8.05 -10.47 -9.05
C LEU A 6 9.46 -10.07 -8.59
N ILE A 7 10.08 -10.84 -7.69
CA ILE A 7 11.40 -10.54 -7.10
C ILE A 7 12.55 -10.60 -8.13
N TRP A 8 12.32 -11.22 -9.29
CA TRP A 8 13.33 -11.36 -10.34
C TRP A 8 13.19 -10.38 -11.50
N ILE A 9 12.16 -9.52 -11.47
CA ILE A 9 11.93 -8.54 -12.53
C ILE A 9 12.54 -7.20 -12.10
N VAL A 10 13.71 -6.92 -12.59
CA VAL A 10 14.35 -5.60 -12.47
C VAL A 10 13.55 -4.63 -13.36
N ASP A 11 13.28 -3.43 -12.87
CA ASP A 11 12.54 -2.38 -13.61
C ASP A 11 13.41 -1.76 -14.72
N LEU A 12 14.08 -2.59 -15.53
CA LEU A 12 15.09 -2.18 -16.53
C LEU A 12 14.53 -1.17 -17.53
N SER A 13 13.35 -1.43 -18.10
CA SER A 13 12.79 -0.56 -19.13
C SER A 13 12.42 0.83 -18.60
N PRO A 14 11.62 0.98 -17.54
CA PRO A 14 11.29 2.30 -17.02
C PRO A 14 12.51 3.04 -16.48
N LEU A 15 13.42 2.35 -15.79
CA LEU A 15 14.67 2.96 -15.30
C LEU A 15 15.62 3.36 -16.42
N SER A 16 15.66 2.62 -17.55
CA SER A 16 16.41 3.04 -18.75
C SER A 16 15.89 4.34 -19.33
N TYR A 17 14.56 4.52 -19.35
CA TYR A 17 13.96 5.77 -19.81
C TYR A 17 14.33 6.94 -18.89
N ILE A 18 14.36 6.72 -17.57
CA ILE A 18 14.80 7.72 -16.60
C ILE A 18 16.27 8.07 -16.82
N ALA A 19 17.15 7.06 -16.88
CA ALA A 19 18.57 7.28 -17.14
C ALA A 19 18.80 8.02 -18.48
N GLY A 20 18.13 7.58 -19.56
CA GLY A 20 18.19 8.22 -20.87
C GLY A 20 17.67 9.66 -20.87
N THR A 21 16.69 9.97 -20.02
CA THR A 21 16.20 11.34 -19.82
C THR A 21 17.25 12.19 -19.13
N LEU A 22 17.85 11.69 -18.05
CA LEU A 22 18.86 12.42 -17.27
C LEU A 22 20.11 12.78 -18.07
N ILE A 23 20.54 11.91 -18.99
CA ILE A 23 21.69 12.19 -19.90
C ILE A 23 21.29 13.00 -21.11
N GLY A 24 20.04 13.40 -21.27
CA GLY A 24 19.56 14.16 -22.41
C GLY A 24 19.58 13.42 -23.74
N ASN A 25 19.37 12.09 -23.75
CA ASN A 25 19.36 11.31 -24.99
C ASN A 25 18.22 11.78 -25.93
N PRO A 26 18.54 12.25 -27.14
CA PRO A 26 17.55 12.83 -28.05
C PRO A 26 16.53 11.83 -28.59
N THR A 27 16.78 10.52 -28.47
CA THR A 27 15.81 9.47 -28.88
C THR A 27 14.79 9.18 -27.81
N ILE A 28 15.03 9.56 -26.55
CA ILE A 28 14.10 9.45 -25.44
C ILE A 28 13.14 10.63 -25.48
N ARG A 29 11.85 10.33 -25.41
CA ARG A 29 10.77 11.33 -25.39
C ARG A 29 10.15 11.41 -24.00
N VAL A 30 9.84 12.62 -23.58
CA VAL A 30 9.22 12.92 -22.28
C VAL A 30 7.96 13.74 -22.49
N PHE A 31 7.06 13.69 -21.53
CA PHE A 31 5.90 14.57 -21.44
C PHE A 31 6.32 15.87 -20.75
N ASP A 32 6.31 16.96 -21.49
CA ASP A 32 6.61 18.30 -20.99
C ASP A 32 5.34 19.14 -20.86
N GLY A 33 5.22 19.89 -19.77
CA GLY A 33 4.10 20.78 -19.49
C GLY A 33 3.34 20.42 -18.20
N PRO A 34 2.29 21.19 -17.87
CA PRO A 34 1.53 21.05 -16.65
C PRO A 34 0.81 19.70 -16.58
N GLN A 35 0.52 19.25 -15.35
CA GLN A 35 -0.07 17.94 -15.07
C GLN A 35 -1.53 17.81 -15.51
N SER A 36 -2.18 18.90 -15.91
CA SER A 36 -3.56 18.92 -16.39
C SER A 36 -3.72 18.09 -17.68
N PHE A 37 -4.82 17.36 -17.75
CA PHE A 37 -5.13 16.46 -18.86
C PHE A 37 -5.09 17.18 -20.20
N GLY A 38 -4.31 16.68 -21.17
CA GLY A 38 -4.22 17.23 -22.53
C GLY A 38 -3.24 18.39 -22.71
N ALA A 39 -2.62 18.96 -21.67
CA ALA A 39 -1.72 20.09 -21.80
C ALA A 39 -0.25 19.68 -22.01
N ARG A 40 0.10 18.40 -21.82
CA ARG A 40 1.48 17.92 -21.99
C ARG A 40 1.81 17.67 -23.45
N LYS A 41 3.01 18.11 -23.84
CA LYS A 41 3.58 17.84 -25.16
C LYS A 41 4.64 16.76 -25.05
N VAL A 42 4.73 15.89 -26.06
CA VAL A 42 5.79 14.89 -26.16
C VAL A 42 6.97 15.51 -26.92
N VAL A 43 8.08 15.67 -26.21
CA VAL A 43 9.31 16.28 -26.74
C VAL A 43 10.52 15.39 -26.48
N PRO A 44 11.65 15.53 -27.25
CA PRO A 44 12.91 14.88 -26.90
C PRO A 44 13.42 15.31 -25.52
N SER A 45 14.02 14.40 -24.76
CA SER A 45 14.53 14.71 -23.42
C SER A 45 15.54 15.85 -23.39
N SER A 46 16.44 15.90 -24.38
CA SER A 46 17.41 17.00 -24.52
C SER A 46 16.74 18.37 -24.67
N GLN A 47 15.63 18.44 -25.38
CA GLN A 47 14.88 19.68 -25.55
C GLN A 47 14.15 20.06 -24.25
N ALA A 48 13.57 19.09 -23.54
CA ALA A 48 12.90 19.33 -22.26
C ALA A 48 13.91 19.84 -21.22
N LEU A 49 15.04 19.16 -21.07
CA LEU A 49 16.10 19.59 -20.14
C LEU A 49 16.55 21.02 -20.42
N ALA A 50 16.83 21.35 -21.67
CA ALA A 50 17.26 22.69 -22.09
C ALA A 50 16.15 23.75 -21.79
N ALA A 51 14.88 23.43 -22.03
CA ALA A 51 13.75 24.32 -21.78
C ALA A 51 13.57 24.65 -20.27
N HIS A 52 13.96 23.71 -19.39
CA HIS A 52 13.90 23.88 -17.94
C HIS A 52 15.23 24.27 -17.30
N GLY A 53 16.27 24.55 -18.09
CA GLY A 53 17.59 24.96 -17.58
C GLY A 53 18.32 23.86 -16.80
N VAL A 54 18.02 22.61 -17.10
CA VAL A 54 18.64 21.43 -16.45
C VAL A 54 19.77 20.92 -17.35
N GLU A 55 20.97 20.88 -16.80
CA GLU A 55 22.13 20.31 -17.51
C GLU A 55 22.07 18.78 -17.50
N PRO A 56 22.31 18.12 -18.64
CA PRO A 56 22.40 16.66 -18.69
C PRO A 56 23.50 16.13 -17.76
N ILE A 57 23.21 15.04 -17.05
CA ILE A 57 24.18 14.39 -16.17
C ILE A 57 25.13 13.52 -17.03
N PRO A 58 26.44 13.75 -16.98
CA PRO A 58 27.39 12.87 -17.66
C PRO A 58 27.50 11.55 -16.86
N LEU A 59 27.32 10.42 -17.54
CA LEU A 59 27.52 9.09 -16.95
C LEU A 59 28.78 8.46 -17.55
N SER A 60 29.65 8.00 -16.66
CA SER A 60 30.82 7.18 -17.03
C SER A 60 30.42 5.73 -17.35
N SER A 61 31.39 4.95 -17.81
CA SER A 61 31.18 3.54 -18.13
C SER A 61 30.65 2.79 -16.90
N LYS A 62 29.56 2.06 -17.08
CA LYS A 62 28.84 1.28 -16.06
C LYS A 62 28.01 2.07 -15.01
N GLU A 63 28.12 3.37 -14.87
CA GLU A 63 27.33 4.14 -13.90
C GLU A 63 25.82 4.03 -14.14
N HIS A 64 25.40 3.86 -15.38
CA HIS A 64 24.01 3.60 -15.73
C HIS A 64 23.46 2.32 -15.09
N LEU A 65 24.29 1.32 -14.78
CA LEU A 65 23.86 0.10 -14.10
C LEU A 65 23.40 0.37 -12.66
N GLY A 66 23.94 1.40 -12.01
CA GLY A 66 23.49 1.84 -10.69
C GLY A 66 22.03 2.38 -10.70
N ILE A 67 21.59 2.91 -11.85
CA ILE A 67 20.22 3.38 -12.02
C ILE A 67 19.28 2.25 -12.45
N LEU A 68 19.74 1.37 -13.35
CA LEU A 68 18.91 0.40 -14.05
C LEU A 68 18.60 -0.86 -13.22
N ASN A 69 19.53 -1.29 -12.37
CA ASN A 69 19.47 -2.59 -11.71
C ASN A 69 18.76 -2.49 -10.34
N GLY A 70 17.56 -1.94 -10.31
CA GLY A 70 16.80 -1.81 -9.09
C GLY A 70 15.31 -2.13 -9.29
N THR A 71 14.57 -2.19 -8.20
CA THR A 71 13.11 -2.37 -8.14
C THR A 71 12.40 -1.09 -7.70
N ALA A 72 13.07 0.06 -7.79
CA ALA A 72 12.57 1.33 -7.26
C ALA A 72 11.24 1.76 -7.87
N PHE A 73 11.02 1.45 -9.16
CA PHE A 73 9.76 1.77 -9.83
C PHE A 73 8.60 0.95 -9.27
N SER A 74 8.78 -0.37 -9.19
CA SER A 74 7.79 -1.28 -8.62
C SER A 74 7.56 -1.01 -7.13
N ALA A 75 8.61 -0.76 -6.36
CA ALA A 75 8.52 -0.46 -4.94
C ALA A 75 7.75 0.86 -4.69
N SER A 76 8.01 1.91 -5.48
CA SER A 76 7.31 3.18 -5.34
C SER A 76 5.82 3.08 -5.68
N VAL A 77 5.46 2.33 -6.73
CA VAL A 77 4.06 2.08 -7.08
C VAL A 77 3.38 1.25 -5.98
N ALA A 78 4.06 0.23 -5.45
CA ALA A 78 3.54 -0.58 -4.35
C ALA A 78 3.33 0.26 -3.08
N ALA A 79 4.28 1.13 -2.73
CA ALA A 79 4.15 2.02 -1.57
C ALA A 79 2.94 2.95 -1.67
N LEU A 80 2.72 3.56 -2.84
CA LEU A 80 1.55 4.41 -3.07
C LEU A 80 0.24 3.61 -3.00
N ALA A 81 0.20 2.45 -3.64
CA ALA A 81 -1.00 1.59 -3.61
C ALA A 81 -1.31 1.09 -2.20
N LEU A 82 -0.29 0.75 -1.39
CA LEU A 82 -0.47 0.34 0.00
C LEU A 82 -0.96 1.49 0.89
N ASN A 83 -0.48 2.71 0.66
CA ASN A 83 -1.02 3.88 1.34
C ASN A 83 -2.53 4.03 1.09
N ASP A 84 -2.96 3.90 -0.15
CA ASP A 84 -4.39 3.95 -0.49
C ASP A 84 -5.16 2.76 0.12
N ALA A 85 -4.57 1.55 0.12
CA ALA A 85 -5.18 0.37 0.71
C ALA A 85 -5.41 0.51 2.22
N VAL A 86 -4.46 1.09 2.96
CA VAL A 86 -4.63 1.39 4.41
C VAL A 86 -5.82 2.34 4.63
N HIS A 87 -5.91 3.41 3.86
CA HIS A 87 -7.05 4.33 3.96
C HIS A 87 -8.39 3.66 3.63
N LEU A 88 -8.39 2.77 2.63
CA LEU A 88 -9.60 2.01 2.25
C LEU A 88 -10.02 1.03 3.35
N THR A 89 -9.08 0.40 4.07
CA THR A 89 -9.45 -0.48 5.20
C THR A 89 -10.09 0.30 6.35
N LEU A 90 -9.59 1.49 6.65
CA LEU A 90 -10.22 2.36 7.66
C LEU A 90 -11.61 2.80 7.21
N LEU A 91 -11.75 3.21 5.96
CA LEU A 91 -13.05 3.60 5.40
C LEU A 91 -14.05 2.45 5.39
N ALA A 92 -13.61 1.21 5.12
CA ALA A 92 -14.47 0.03 5.16
C ALA A 92 -15.03 -0.24 6.55
N GLN A 93 -14.27 -0.01 7.61
CA GLN A 93 -14.72 -0.14 9.00
C GLN A 93 -15.75 0.94 9.35
N VAL A 94 -15.49 2.19 8.96
CA VAL A 94 -16.45 3.29 9.13
C VAL A 94 -17.74 3.01 8.36
N ALA A 95 -17.63 2.59 7.10
CA ALA A 95 -18.79 2.25 6.28
C ALA A 95 -19.59 1.07 6.85
N THR A 96 -18.93 0.11 7.50
CA THR A 96 -19.60 -1.00 8.19
C THR A 96 -20.38 -0.50 9.41
N ALA A 97 -19.81 0.37 10.23
CA ALA A 97 -20.50 0.97 11.37
C ALA A 97 -21.73 1.77 10.90
N MET A 98 -21.55 2.63 9.89
CA MET A 98 -22.64 3.38 9.28
C MET A 98 -23.73 2.46 8.68
N GLY A 99 -23.32 1.38 8.02
CA GLY A 99 -24.24 0.38 7.47
C GLY A 99 -25.03 -0.35 8.59
N THR A 100 -24.38 -0.67 9.70
CA THR A 100 -25.03 -1.27 10.87
C THR A 100 -26.09 -0.34 11.44
N GLU A 101 -25.79 0.94 11.63
CA GLU A 101 -26.78 1.93 12.06
C GLU A 101 -27.94 2.11 11.06
N ALA A 102 -27.62 2.26 9.78
CA ALA A 102 -28.62 2.48 8.74
C ALA A 102 -29.61 1.31 8.60
N MET A 103 -29.15 0.10 8.94
CA MET A 103 -29.95 -1.11 8.88
C MET A 103 -30.56 -1.51 10.24
N LEU A 104 -30.40 -0.68 11.26
CA LEU A 104 -30.81 -0.97 12.63
C LEU A 104 -30.23 -2.30 13.14
N GLY A 105 -28.94 -2.52 12.85
CA GLY A 105 -28.24 -3.75 13.13
C GLY A 105 -27.80 -3.90 14.58
N SER A 106 -27.25 -5.06 14.95
CA SER A 106 -26.85 -5.37 16.32
C SER A 106 -25.37 -5.12 16.59
N LYS A 107 -25.06 -4.42 17.69
CA LYS A 107 -23.70 -4.27 18.22
C LYS A 107 -23.10 -5.61 18.68
N GLY A 108 -23.96 -6.55 19.11
CA GLY A 108 -23.55 -7.88 19.54
C GLY A 108 -22.80 -8.68 18.47
N SER A 109 -22.96 -8.32 17.18
CA SER A 109 -22.16 -8.90 16.09
C SER A 109 -20.66 -8.61 16.22
N PHE A 110 -20.26 -7.59 16.97
CA PHE A 110 -18.88 -7.16 17.20
C PHE A 110 -18.40 -7.41 18.63
N ASP A 111 -19.12 -8.25 19.36
CA ASP A 111 -18.83 -8.57 20.76
C ASP A 111 -17.42 -9.16 20.94
N PRO A 112 -16.65 -8.71 21.95
CA PRO A 112 -15.31 -9.22 22.23
C PRO A 112 -15.24 -10.72 22.46
N PHE A 113 -16.28 -11.36 22.97
CA PHE A 113 -16.28 -12.82 23.15
C PHE A 113 -16.14 -13.54 21.80
N ILE A 114 -16.83 -13.05 20.76
CA ILE A 114 -16.78 -13.63 19.41
C ILE A 114 -15.37 -13.47 18.81
N HIS A 115 -14.78 -12.29 18.96
CA HIS A 115 -13.59 -11.92 18.21
C HIS A 115 -12.28 -12.10 19.00
N ASN A 116 -12.31 -11.88 20.34
CA ASN A 116 -11.10 -12.02 21.17
C ASN A 116 -10.98 -13.41 21.80
N THR A 117 -12.12 -14.09 22.08
CA THR A 117 -12.10 -15.37 22.78
C THR A 117 -12.36 -16.54 21.83
N ALA A 118 -13.43 -16.48 21.05
CA ALA A 118 -13.81 -17.59 20.19
C ALA A 118 -12.94 -17.70 18.92
N ARG A 119 -12.51 -16.55 18.35
CA ARG A 119 -11.70 -16.53 17.13
C ARG A 119 -10.70 -15.37 17.15
N PRO A 120 -9.60 -15.48 17.91
CA PRO A 120 -8.68 -14.38 18.19
C PRO A 120 -7.63 -14.16 17.08
N HIS A 121 -8.06 -13.92 15.85
CA HIS A 121 -7.18 -13.47 14.77
C HIS A 121 -6.92 -11.98 14.92
N PRO A 122 -5.66 -11.51 14.90
CA PRO A 122 -5.32 -10.11 15.21
C PRO A 122 -6.11 -9.08 14.42
N GLY A 123 -6.18 -9.23 13.10
CA GLY A 123 -6.93 -8.30 12.26
C GLY A 123 -8.44 -8.35 12.50
N GLN A 124 -8.99 -9.52 12.82
CA GLN A 124 -10.41 -9.64 13.18
C GLN A 124 -10.70 -8.96 14.52
N VAL A 125 -9.82 -9.12 15.50
CA VAL A 125 -9.93 -8.45 16.81
C VAL A 125 -9.92 -6.94 16.64
N GLU A 126 -8.97 -6.41 15.88
CA GLU A 126 -8.84 -4.99 15.60
C GLU A 126 -10.08 -4.43 14.90
N VAL A 127 -10.51 -5.05 13.81
CA VAL A 127 -11.66 -4.60 13.02
C VAL A 127 -12.93 -4.60 13.87
N ALA A 128 -13.16 -5.67 14.65
CA ALA A 128 -14.34 -5.75 15.52
C ALA A 128 -14.34 -4.67 16.60
N ALA A 129 -13.19 -4.45 17.24
CA ALA A 129 -13.04 -3.42 18.26
C ALA A 129 -13.30 -2.01 17.70
N ASN A 130 -12.72 -1.70 16.56
CA ASN A 130 -12.89 -0.40 15.91
C ASN A 130 -14.35 -0.15 15.50
N ILE A 131 -15.04 -1.16 14.96
CA ILE A 131 -16.44 -1.01 14.57
C ILE A 131 -17.31 -0.85 15.84
N LEU A 132 -17.05 -1.61 16.89
CA LEU A 132 -17.77 -1.50 18.16
C LEU A 132 -17.59 -0.11 18.78
N ASP A 133 -16.37 0.43 18.77
CA ASP A 133 -16.07 1.78 19.25
C ASP A 133 -16.81 2.86 18.43
N LEU A 134 -16.85 2.71 17.11
CA LEU A 134 -17.61 3.60 16.23
C LEU A 134 -19.11 3.57 16.48
N LEU A 135 -19.64 2.44 16.96
CA LEU A 135 -21.04 2.27 17.33
C LEU A 135 -21.35 2.71 18.77
N ASN A 136 -20.34 3.14 19.52
CA ASN A 136 -20.54 3.59 20.90
C ASN A 136 -21.42 4.85 20.94
N GLY A 137 -22.46 4.82 21.80
CA GLY A 137 -23.46 5.89 21.88
C GLY A 137 -24.48 5.92 20.74
N SER A 138 -24.40 5.00 19.77
CA SER A 138 -25.43 4.87 18.73
C SER A 138 -26.80 4.55 19.34
N ARG A 139 -27.83 5.24 18.82
CA ARG A 139 -29.24 5.01 19.15
C ARG A 139 -29.95 4.17 18.07
N LEU A 140 -29.26 3.87 16.99
CA LEU A 140 -29.80 3.13 15.85
C LEU A 140 -29.36 1.67 15.87
N ALA A 141 -28.16 1.40 16.36
CA ALA A 141 -27.66 0.04 16.52
C ALA A 141 -28.20 -0.58 17.82
N THR A 142 -28.80 -1.76 17.70
CA THR A 142 -29.41 -2.51 18.82
C THR A 142 -28.33 -2.95 19.82
N GLY A 143 -28.55 -2.74 21.10
CA GLY A 143 -27.68 -3.19 22.21
C GLY A 143 -28.09 -4.56 22.75
N GLU A 144 -27.23 -5.14 23.62
CA GLU A 144 -27.49 -6.41 24.29
C GLU A 144 -28.73 -6.33 25.21
N GLU A 145 -29.02 -5.12 25.73
CA GLU A 145 -30.15 -4.87 26.62
C GLU A 145 -31.51 -5.01 25.93
N GLU A 146 -31.53 -5.11 24.63
CA GLU A 146 -32.75 -5.26 23.82
C GLU A 146 -32.98 -6.72 23.39
N GLU A 147 -32.27 -7.68 23.98
CA GLU A 147 -32.56 -9.09 23.76
C GLU A 147 -33.96 -9.44 24.34
N CYS A 148 -34.78 -10.06 23.49
CA CYS A 148 -36.10 -10.50 23.83
C CYS A 148 -36.07 -11.98 24.20
N HIS A 149 -36.74 -12.33 25.32
CA HIS A 149 -36.93 -13.73 25.66
C HIS A 149 -37.83 -14.43 24.64
N ILE A 150 -37.60 -15.74 24.44
CA ILE A 150 -38.33 -16.53 23.44
C ILE A 150 -39.84 -16.49 23.63
N ASP A 151 -40.29 -16.33 24.86
CA ASP A 151 -41.73 -16.27 25.22
C ASP A 151 -42.35 -14.89 24.89
N GLU A 152 -41.53 -13.87 24.70
CA GLU A 152 -41.91 -12.49 24.38
C GLU A 152 -41.71 -12.16 22.90
N ASP A 153 -41.15 -13.08 22.13
CA ASP A 153 -40.80 -12.87 20.73
C ASP A 153 -42.05 -12.79 19.84
N ALA A 154 -42.28 -11.60 19.30
CA ALA A 154 -43.38 -11.34 18.37
C ALA A 154 -43.15 -11.88 16.96
N GLY A 155 -42.04 -12.59 16.71
CA GLY A 155 -41.66 -13.12 15.41
C GLY A 155 -41.01 -12.08 14.45
N GLU A 156 -40.53 -10.98 15.02
CA GLU A 156 -39.78 -9.98 14.24
C GLU A 156 -38.41 -10.50 13.84
N LEU A 157 -37.94 -10.10 12.62
CA LEU A 157 -36.60 -10.42 12.14
C LEU A 157 -35.54 -9.63 12.93
N ARG A 158 -34.77 -10.32 13.76
CA ARG A 158 -33.75 -9.73 14.65
C ARG A 158 -32.31 -10.00 14.19
N GLN A 159 -32.14 -10.82 13.18
CA GLN A 159 -30.85 -11.20 12.68
C GLN A 159 -30.37 -10.24 11.60
N ASP A 160 -29.16 -9.69 11.79
CA ASP A 160 -28.51 -8.85 10.78
C ASP A 160 -28.22 -9.64 9.50
N ARG A 161 -28.12 -8.89 8.40
CA ARG A 161 -27.64 -9.44 7.13
C ARG A 161 -26.24 -9.98 7.30
N TYR A 162 -26.01 -11.15 6.73
CA TYR A 162 -24.73 -11.84 6.82
C TYR A 162 -23.50 -10.95 6.51
N PRO A 163 -23.49 -10.11 5.45
CA PRO A 163 -22.35 -9.23 5.15
C PRO A 163 -22.04 -8.21 6.27
N LEU A 164 -23.02 -7.74 7.01
CA LEU A 164 -22.81 -6.81 8.13
C LEU A 164 -22.27 -7.54 9.35
N ARG A 165 -22.99 -8.56 9.83
CA ARG A 165 -22.64 -9.23 11.08
C ARG A 165 -21.32 -10.00 11.01
N THR A 166 -20.85 -10.41 9.82
CA THR A 166 -19.60 -11.14 9.63
C THR A 166 -18.49 -10.28 9.03
N SER A 167 -18.68 -8.96 8.99
CA SER A 167 -17.70 -8.05 8.39
C SER A 167 -16.33 -8.15 9.03
N ALA A 168 -16.22 -8.25 10.34
CA ALA A 168 -14.95 -8.41 11.03
C ALA A 168 -14.21 -9.69 10.63
N GLN A 169 -14.94 -10.79 10.36
CA GLN A 169 -14.36 -12.06 9.98
C GLN A 169 -13.75 -12.08 8.57
N PHE A 170 -14.24 -11.26 7.64
CA PHE A 170 -13.66 -11.17 6.30
C PHE A 170 -12.78 -9.95 6.08
N LEU A 171 -13.00 -8.82 6.78
CA LEU A 171 -12.11 -7.67 6.74
C LEU A 171 -10.80 -7.93 7.49
N GLY A 172 -10.87 -8.66 8.61
CA GLY A 172 -9.70 -8.95 9.44
C GLY A 172 -8.51 -9.54 8.66
N PRO A 173 -8.68 -10.64 7.91
CA PRO A 173 -7.62 -11.18 7.08
C PRO A 173 -7.07 -10.20 6.04
N GLN A 174 -7.91 -9.33 5.48
CA GLN A 174 -7.47 -8.30 4.53
C GLN A 174 -6.59 -7.25 5.20
N VAL A 175 -6.92 -6.85 6.44
CA VAL A 175 -6.09 -5.94 7.24
C VAL A 175 -4.73 -6.58 7.53
N GLU A 176 -4.69 -7.85 7.96
CA GLU A 176 -3.45 -8.59 8.22
C GLU A 176 -2.56 -8.65 6.97
N ASP A 177 -3.13 -8.98 5.82
CA ASP A 177 -2.39 -9.06 4.55
C ASP A 177 -1.84 -7.70 4.12
N ILE A 178 -2.62 -6.62 4.26
CA ILE A 178 -2.19 -5.25 3.91
C ILE A 178 -1.08 -4.78 4.85
N LEU A 179 -1.18 -5.02 6.15
CA LEU A 179 -0.15 -4.65 7.12
C LEU A 179 1.15 -5.43 6.87
N SER A 180 1.05 -6.73 6.60
CA SER A 180 2.20 -7.55 6.23
C SER A 180 2.87 -7.06 4.94
N ALA A 181 2.10 -6.70 3.93
CA ALA A 181 2.64 -6.14 2.69
C ALA A 181 3.28 -4.77 2.93
N LEU A 182 2.69 -3.93 3.79
CA LEU A 182 3.23 -2.63 4.17
C LEU A 182 4.59 -2.76 4.83
N ASP A 183 4.76 -3.70 5.75
CA ASP A 183 6.04 -3.96 6.41
C ASP A 183 7.13 -4.37 5.41
N VAL A 184 6.80 -5.28 4.49
CA VAL A 184 7.74 -5.75 3.45
C VAL A 184 8.14 -4.61 2.50
N VAL A 185 7.19 -3.83 2.02
CA VAL A 185 7.48 -2.71 1.10
C VAL A 185 8.21 -1.58 1.83
N THR A 186 7.89 -1.32 3.10
CA THR A 186 8.61 -0.35 3.92
C THR A 186 10.07 -0.78 4.09
N LEU A 187 10.33 -2.06 4.33
CA LEU A 187 11.69 -2.59 4.42
C LEU A 187 12.42 -2.42 3.08
N GLU A 188 11.79 -2.79 1.95
CA GLU A 188 12.38 -2.65 0.62
C GLU A 188 12.74 -1.20 0.29
N CYS A 189 11.87 -0.24 0.62
CA CYS A 189 12.12 1.18 0.38
C CYS A 189 13.24 1.78 1.27
N ASN A 190 13.58 1.13 2.38
CA ASN A 190 14.53 1.65 3.38
C ASN A 190 15.79 0.82 3.54
N CYS A 191 15.96 -0.28 2.81
CA CYS A 191 17.14 -1.11 2.88
C CYS A 191 18.06 -0.93 1.66
N SER A 192 19.34 -1.22 1.84
CA SER A 192 20.30 -1.33 0.74
C SER A 192 20.05 -2.63 -0.03
N THR A 193 20.10 -2.55 -1.36
CA THR A 193 19.82 -3.69 -2.22
C THR A 193 21.00 -4.66 -2.35
N TYR A 194 20.72 -5.81 -2.93
CA TYR A 194 21.58 -6.97 -3.10
C TYR A 194 23.01 -6.69 -3.61
N HIS A 195 23.23 -5.64 -4.40
CA HIS A 195 24.56 -5.32 -4.94
C HIS A 195 25.61 -4.98 -3.87
N VAL A 196 25.21 -4.29 -2.80
CA VAL A 196 26.11 -3.99 -1.67
C VAL A 196 26.51 -5.26 -0.94
N ALA A 197 25.58 -6.17 -0.70
CA ALA A 197 25.84 -7.45 -0.05
C ALA A 197 26.78 -8.32 -0.90
N LEU A 198 26.61 -8.33 -2.21
CA LEU A 198 27.47 -9.09 -3.12
C LEU A 198 28.89 -8.49 -3.21
N SER A 199 29.01 -7.18 -3.25
CA SER A 199 30.29 -6.46 -3.26
C SER A 199 31.07 -6.72 -1.96
N LEU A 200 30.40 -6.72 -0.80
CA LEU A 200 30.99 -7.07 0.50
C LEU A 200 31.40 -8.55 0.57
N LEU A 201 30.58 -9.46 0.02
CA LEU A 201 30.88 -10.90 -0.01
C LEU A 201 32.05 -11.26 -0.94
N LEU A 202 32.22 -10.52 -2.03
CA LEU A 202 33.28 -10.72 -3.00
C LEU A 202 34.58 -9.96 -2.64
N GLY A 203 34.62 -9.25 -1.50
CA GLY A 203 35.78 -8.48 -1.05
C GLY A 203 36.13 -7.30 -1.96
N MET A 204 35.17 -6.81 -2.76
CA MET A 204 35.31 -5.62 -3.60
C MET A 204 35.12 -4.39 -2.70
N THR A 205 36.17 -4.12 -1.88
CA THR A 205 36.22 -2.93 -1.01
C THR A 205 36.93 -1.78 -1.70
N ASP A 206 36.42 -1.30 -2.82
CA ASP A 206 36.74 0.04 -3.27
C ASP A 206 35.75 1.00 -2.61
N ASP A 207 36.28 1.86 -1.73
CA ASP A 207 35.52 2.88 -0.98
C ASP A 207 34.68 3.80 -1.91
N ASP A 208 35.03 3.90 -3.17
CA ASP A 208 34.33 4.70 -4.16
C ASP A 208 33.03 4.03 -4.66
N ASP A 209 32.95 2.71 -4.70
CA ASP A 209 31.72 1.99 -5.07
C ASP A 209 30.65 2.09 -3.97
N LEU A 210 31.06 2.09 -2.69
CA LEU A 210 30.14 2.23 -1.55
C LEU A 210 29.52 3.64 -1.44
N ARG A 211 30.19 4.67 -1.90
CA ARG A 211 29.67 6.05 -1.86
C ARG A 211 28.54 6.28 -2.85
N CYS A 212 28.56 5.61 -4.00
CA CYS A 212 27.49 5.72 -4.99
C CYS A 212 26.16 5.11 -4.48
N TYR A 213 26.21 4.12 -3.59
CA TYR A 213 25.01 3.43 -3.09
C TYR A 213 24.38 4.11 -1.86
N ASN A 214 25.16 4.84 -1.06
CA ASN A 214 24.64 5.56 0.10
C ASN A 214 23.93 6.88 -0.25
N GLN A 215 23.96 7.34 -1.48
CA GLN A 215 23.27 8.57 -1.90
C GLN A 215 21.82 8.36 -2.33
N ASN A 216 21.35 7.11 -2.44
CA ASN A 216 19.95 6.78 -2.76
C ASN A 216 19.08 6.49 -1.55
N SER A 217 19.54 6.84 -0.35
CA SER A 217 18.79 6.67 0.93
C SER A 217 18.15 7.97 1.41
N TYR A 218 17.53 8.75 0.51
CA TYR A 218 16.69 9.89 0.91
C TYR A 218 15.47 10.00 -0.01
#